data_18fe7305f31a78efdb25a586537c17e1
#
_entry.id   18fe7305f31a78efdb25a586537c17e1
#
_cell.length_a   1.000
_cell.length_b   1.000
_cell.length_c   1.000
_cell.angle_alpha   90.00
_cell.angle_beta   90.00
_cell.angle_gamma   90.00
#
_symmetry.space_group_name_H-M   'P 1'
#
loop_
_entity.id
_entity.type
_entity.pdbx_description
1 polymer ?
#
loop_
_entity_poly.entity_id
_entity_poly.type
_entity_poly.pdbx_seq_one_letter_code
_entity_poly.pdbx_strand_id
1 'polypeptide(L)'
;MQRIADADRLRVHQFPEDAGPMSHPIRPDSYMEINNFYTMTVYEKGAEVVRMIYTLLGRDNFRKGTDLYFDRHDGQAVTCDNFVTAIEDANGVDLQQFKRWYSQSGTPELHISGSHDPVAKTYSLTVAQSYPDTAGQRRFGPEKSLTDEHQKQTEPVEIKNSKQNAQ
;
A
#
# COMPACT_ATOMS: atom_id res chain seq x y z
N MET A 1 11.34 -19.70 -2.28
CA MET A 1 10.11 -20.30 -2.89
C MET A 1 8.82 -19.70 -2.32
N GLN A 2 8.69 -19.47 -1.02
CA GLN A 2 7.45 -18.94 -0.42
C GLN A 2 6.96 -17.65 -1.11
N ARG A 3 7.84 -16.68 -1.37
CA ARG A 3 7.47 -15.40 -2.01
C ARG A 3 6.85 -15.53 -3.41
N ILE A 4 7.29 -16.52 -4.18
CA ILE A 4 6.71 -16.78 -5.51
C ILE A 4 5.27 -17.29 -5.36
N ALA A 5 5.05 -18.22 -4.42
CA ALA A 5 3.73 -18.76 -4.13
C ALA A 5 2.77 -17.68 -3.59
N ASP A 6 3.25 -16.78 -2.75
CA ASP A 6 2.45 -15.65 -2.23
C ASP A 6 2.03 -14.71 -3.36
N ALA A 7 2.96 -14.37 -4.27
CA ALA A 7 2.66 -13.52 -5.42
C ALA A 7 1.69 -14.19 -6.41
N ASP A 8 1.81 -15.50 -6.60
CA ASP A 8 0.89 -16.28 -7.43
C ASP A 8 -0.52 -16.30 -6.81
N ARG A 9 -0.62 -16.58 -5.52
CA ARG A 9 -1.90 -16.57 -4.78
C ARG A 9 -2.58 -15.21 -4.85
N LEU A 10 -1.83 -14.11 -4.71
CA LEU A 10 -2.35 -12.77 -4.83
C LEU A 10 -2.96 -12.54 -6.22
N ARG A 11 -2.24 -12.90 -7.29
CA ARG A 11 -2.70 -12.71 -8.67
C ARG A 11 -3.89 -13.60 -9.04
N VAL A 12 -3.87 -14.85 -8.61
CA VAL A 12 -4.89 -15.84 -9.01
C VAL A 12 -6.19 -15.67 -8.23
N HIS A 13 -6.12 -15.24 -6.96
CA HIS A 13 -7.28 -15.20 -6.08
C HIS A 13 -7.67 -13.79 -5.63
N GLN A 14 -6.71 -12.99 -5.15
CA GLN A 14 -7.02 -11.68 -4.58
C GLN A 14 -7.34 -10.63 -5.65
N PHE A 15 -6.62 -10.58 -6.76
CA PHE A 15 -6.91 -9.63 -7.83
C PHE A 15 -8.32 -9.82 -8.43
N PRO A 16 -8.79 -11.04 -8.73
CA PRO A 16 -10.17 -11.27 -9.13
C PRO A 16 -11.19 -10.87 -8.06
N GLU A 17 -10.92 -11.11 -6.78
CA GLU A 17 -11.79 -10.66 -5.69
C GLU A 17 -11.89 -9.13 -5.66
N ASP A 18 -10.77 -8.44 -5.78
CA ASP A 18 -10.67 -6.98 -5.74
C ASP A 18 -11.27 -6.29 -6.99
N ALA A 19 -11.33 -6.99 -8.12
CA ALA A 19 -11.97 -6.52 -9.36
C ALA A 19 -13.47 -6.87 -9.43
N GLY A 20 -13.97 -7.68 -8.53
CA GLY A 20 -15.33 -8.22 -8.55
C GLY A 20 -16.34 -7.38 -7.75
N PRO A 21 -17.62 -7.80 -7.74
CA PRO A 21 -18.68 -7.13 -7.00
C PRO A 21 -18.51 -7.21 -5.47
N MET A 22 -17.67 -8.12 -5.00
CA MET A 22 -17.34 -8.32 -3.59
C MET A 22 -16.08 -7.55 -3.16
N SER A 23 -15.57 -6.68 -4.02
CA SER A 23 -14.42 -5.82 -3.70
C SER A 23 -14.66 -5.01 -2.43
N HIS A 24 -13.69 -5.01 -1.54
CA HIS A 24 -13.73 -4.29 -0.27
C HIS A 24 -12.31 -3.90 0.17
N PRO A 25 -12.15 -2.90 1.04
CA PRO A 25 -10.85 -2.53 1.58
C PRO A 25 -10.29 -3.62 2.52
N ILE A 26 -8.98 -3.60 2.79
CA ILE A 26 -8.32 -4.49 3.77
C ILE A 26 -8.98 -4.35 5.15
N ARG A 27 -9.38 -3.13 5.51
CA ARG A 27 -10.14 -2.82 6.72
C ARG A 27 -11.57 -2.46 6.33
N PRO A 28 -12.47 -3.44 6.16
CA PRO A 28 -13.86 -3.15 5.86
C PRO A 28 -14.57 -2.50 7.07
N ASP A 29 -15.45 -1.55 6.80
CA ASP A 29 -16.22 -0.84 7.84
C ASP A 29 -17.34 -1.70 8.40
N SER A 30 -17.80 -2.71 7.65
CA SER A 30 -18.93 -3.57 8.02
C SER A 30 -18.86 -4.91 7.30
N TYR A 31 -19.50 -5.90 7.89
CA TYR A 31 -19.70 -7.23 7.31
C TYR A 31 -21.09 -7.74 7.67
N MET A 32 -21.68 -8.61 6.87
CA MET A 32 -22.99 -9.21 7.14
C MET A 32 -22.85 -10.33 8.17
N GLU A 33 -21.84 -11.17 8.01
CA GLU A 33 -21.51 -12.27 8.93
C GLU A 33 -20.01 -12.27 9.18
N ILE A 34 -19.58 -12.69 10.38
CA ILE A 34 -18.17 -12.70 10.76
C ILE A 34 -17.30 -13.53 9.79
N ASN A 35 -17.84 -14.57 9.21
CA ASN A 35 -17.15 -15.42 8.24
C ASN A 35 -16.77 -14.65 6.96
N ASN A 36 -17.54 -13.62 6.59
CA ASN A 36 -17.28 -12.79 5.42
C ASN A 36 -16.06 -11.86 5.61
N PHE A 37 -15.54 -11.77 6.82
CA PHE A 37 -14.34 -10.99 7.13
C PHE A 37 -13.05 -11.69 6.72
N TYR A 38 -13.06 -13.02 6.60
CA TYR A 38 -11.88 -13.85 6.32
C TYR A 38 -11.65 -14.02 4.81
N THR A 39 -11.35 -12.92 4.12
CA THR A 39 -11.19 -12.86 2.66
C THR A 39 -9.73 -12.87 2.22
N MET A 40 -9.49 -13.11 0.94
CA MET A 40 -8.14 -12.99 0.35
C MET A 40 -7.62 -11.55 0.44
N THR A 41 -8.50 -10.56 0.32
CA THR A 41 -8.14 -9.15 0.50
C THR A 41 -7.64 -8.86 1.90
N VAL A 42 -8.34 -9.31 2.94
CA VAL A 42 -7.92 -9.07 4.33
C VAL A 42 -6.58 -9.75 4.62
N TYR A 43 -6.41 -11.00 4.21
CA TYR A 43 -5.20 -11.77 4.52
C TYR A 43 -4.05 -11.49 3.55
N GLU A 44 -4.23 -11.74 2.27
CA GLU A 44 -3.12 -11.73 1.31
C GLU A 44 -2.72 -10.29 0.93
N LYS A 45 -3.68 -9.43 0.60
CA LYS A 45 -3.39 -8.02 0.35
C LYS A 45 -2.94 -7.31 1.64
N GLY A 46 -3.54 -7.63 2.79
CA GLY A 46 -3.10 -7.13 4.09
C GLY A 46 -1.66 -7.49 4.41
N ALA A 47 -1.24 -8.73 4.18
CA ALA A 47 0.14 -9.16 4.35
C ALA A 47 1.11 -8.40 3.42
N GLU A 48 0.71 -8.14 2.17
CA GLU A 48 1.51 -7.35 1.23
C GLU A 48 1.64 -5.88 1.65
N VAL A 49 0.60 -5.30 2.23
CA VAL A 49 0.65 -3.93 2.75
C VAL A 49 1.62 -3.84 3.93
N VAL A 50 1.59 -4.79 4.85
CA VAL A 50 2.59 -4.87 5.94
C VAL A 50 4.00 -5.07 5.38
N ARG A 51 4.15 -5.94 4.37
CA ARG A 51 5.42 -6.16 3.70
C ARG A 51 5.93 -4.91 2.97
N MET A 52 5.03 -4.08 2.46
CA MET A 52 5.38 -2.82 1.81
C MET A 52 5.99 -1.85 2.82
N ILE A 53 5.45 -1.72 4.03
CA ILE A 53 6.05 -0.94 5.12
C ILE A 53 7.46 -1.45 5.43
N TYR A 54 7.61 -2.78 5.56
CA TYR A 54 8.92 -3.40 5.77
C TYR A 54 9.92 -3.03 4.66
N THR A 55 9.48 -3.02 3.40
CA THR A 55 10.34 -2.70 2.25
C THR A 55 10.73 -1.22 2.23
N LEU A 56 9.81 -0.33 2.57
CA LEU A 56 10.04 1.11 2.62
C LEU A 56 11.03 1.51 3.72
N LEU A 57 10.89 0.93 4.89
CA LEU A 57 11.67 1.31 6.08
C LEU A 57 12.94 0.48 6.27
N GLY A 58 13.02 -0.67 5.65
CA GLY A 58 14.05 -1.67 5.89
C GLY A 58 13.87 -2.44 7.20
N ARG A 59 14.67 -3.50 7.34
CA ARG A 59 14.52 -4.48 8.42
C ARG A 59 14.58 -3.89 9.82
N ASP A 60 15.57 -3.06 10.09
CA ASP A 60 15.85 -2.60 11.44
C ASP A 60 14.83 -1.57 11.93
N ASN A 61 14.39 -0.67 11.03
CA ASN A 61 13.37 0.31 11.35
C ASN A 61 11.99 -0.34 11.48
N PHE A 62 11.67 -1.31 10.62
CA PHE A 62 10.44 -2.07 10.77
C PHE A 62 10.42 -2.83 12.10
N ARG A 63 11.56 -3.42 12.51
CA ARG A 63 11.70 -4.10 13.80
C ARG A 63 11.47 -3.15 14.98
N LYS A 64 12.07 -1.95 14.98
CA LYS A 64 11.82 -0.94 16.01
C LYS A 64 10.33 -0.60 16.14
N GLY A 65 9.65 -0.42 15.02
CA GLY A 65 8.23 -0.11 15.01
C GLY A 65 7.38 -1.26 15.56
N THR A 66 7.69 -2.51 15.18
CA THR A 66 6.97 -3.68 15.72
C THR A 66 7.23 -3.90 17.19
N ASP A 67 8.44 -3.68 17.68
CA ASP A 67 8.75 -3.77 19.11
C ASP A 67 7.95 -2.72 19.89
N LEU A 68 7.92 -1.46 19.43
CA LEU A 68 7.10 -0.41 20.06
C LEU A 68 5.60 -0.72 20.02
N TYR A 69 5.12 -1.34 18.93
CA TYR A 69 3.72 -1.75 18.85
C TYR A 69 3.38 -2.78 19.92
N PHE A 70 4.20 -3.79 20.12
CA PHE A 70 3.99 -4.79 21.17
C PHE A 70 4.17 -4.21 22.58
N ASP A 71 5.16 -3.35 22.79
CA ASP A 71 5.36 -2.68 24.09
C ASP A 71 4.14 -1.86 24.50
N ARG A 72 3.46 -1.22 23.55
CA ARG A 72 2.28 -0.38 23.82
C ARG A 72 0.98 -1.17 23.96
N HIS A 73 0.86 -2.25 23.22
CA HIS A 73 -0.44 -2.83 22.92
C HIS A 73 -0.56 -4.33 23.18
N ASP A 74 0.44 -4.95 23.79
CA ASP A 74 0.37 -6.37 24.13
C ASP A 74 -0.87 -6.66 25.00
N GLY A 75 -1.61 -7.71 24.64
CA GLY A 75 -2.84 -8.10 25.32
C GLY A 75 -4.05 -7.18 25.13
N GLN A 76 -3.97 -6.17 24.23
CA GLN A 76 -5.05 -5.23 23.97
C GLN A 76 -5.73 -5.52 22.61
N ALA A 77 -7.00 -5.15 22.49
CA ALA A 77 -7.70 -5.10 21.21
C ALA A 77 -7.46 -3.74 20.56
N VAL A 78 -6.72 -3.72 19.46
CA VAL A 78 -6.27 -2.50 18.78
C VAL A 78 -6.62 -2.51 17.29
N THR A 79 -6.46 -1.35 16.64
CA THR A 79 -6.75 -1.17 15.23
C THR A 79 -5.48 -1.15 14.37
N CYS A 80 -5.64 -1.22 13.05
CA CYS A 80 -4.53 -1.02 12.11
C CYS A 80 -3.85 0.34 12.30
N ASP A 81 -4.59 1.36 12.70
CA ASP A 81 -4.04 2.70 12.95
C ASP A 81 -3.03 2.69 14.10
N ASN A 82 -3.31 1.93 15.17
CA ASN A 82 -2.36 1.77 16.28
C ASN A 82 -1.04 1.13 15.83
N PHE A 83 -1.11 0.13 14.94
CA PHE A 83 0.06 -0.49 14.37
C PHE A 83 0.88 0.50 13.53
N VAL A 84 0.22 1.22 12.60
CA VAL A 84 0.92 2.20 11.74
C VAL A 84 1.49 3.34 12.58
N THR A 85 0.75 3.85 13.57
CA THR A 85 1.24 4.92 14.45
C THR A 85 2.45 4.50 15.26
N ALA A 86 2.51 3.26 15.75
CA ALA A 86 3.71 2.77 16.43
C ALA A 86 4.93 2.72 15.49
N ILE A 87 4.73 2.37 14.22
CA ILE A 87 5.78 2.41 13.20
C ILE A 87 6.23 3.85 12.92
N GLU A 88 5.28 4.79 12.78
CA GLU A 88 5.54 6.22 12.58
C GLU A 88 6.39 6.78 13.72
N ASP A 89 5.95 6.58 14.95
CA ASP A 89 6.59 7.11 16.15
C ASP A 89 8.00 6.55 16.36
N ALA A 90 8.19 5.25 16.15
CA ALA A 90 9.48 4.61 16.34
C ALA A 90 10.56 5.09 15.37
N ASN A 91 10.15 5.61 14.21
CA ASN A 91 11.05 5.94 13.11
C ASN A 91 11.02 7.42 12.71
N GLY A 92 10.11 8.23 13.27
CA GLY A 92 9.95 9.63 12.90
C GLY A 92 9.53 9.85 11.45
N VAL A 93 8.69 8.95 10.92
CA VAL A 93 8.21 9.00 9.53
C VAL A 93 6.71 9.29 9.49
N ASP A 94 6.24 9.90 8.40
CA ASP A 94 4.82 10.13 8.14
C ASP A 94 4.31 9.05 7.16
N LEU A 95 3.33 8.26 7.60
CA LEU A 95 2.66 7.24 6.81
C LEU A 95 1.17 7.56 6.59
N GLN A 96 0.75 8.81 6.74
CA GLN A 96 -0.66 9.19 6.58
C GLN A 96 -1.19 8.87 5.18
N GLN A 97 -0.41 9.14 4.14
CA GLN A 97 -0.77 8.76 2.78
C GLN A 97 -0.83 7.25 2.62
N PHE A 98 0.08 6.52 3.25
CA PHE A 98 0.14 5.06 3.23
C PHE A 98 -1.12 4.41 3.84
N LYS A 99 -1.76 5.05 4.82
CA LYS A 99 -2.99 4.54 5.47
C LYS A 99 -4.15 4.34 4.49
N ARG A 100 -4.10 4.98 3.31
CA ARG A 100 -5.09 4.75 2.24
C ARG A 100 -5.14 3.29 1.77
N TRP A 101 -4.03 2.56 1.86
CA TRP A 101 -4.00 1.13 1.54
C TRP A 101 -4.97 0.29 2.38
N TYR A 102 -5.28 0.74 3.59
CA TYR A 102 -6.23 0.05 4.48
C TYR A 102 -7.70 0.38 4.18
N SER A 103 -7.97 1.53 3.58
CA SER A 103 -9.32 2.06 3.40
C SER A 103 -9.82 2.06 1.95
N GLN A 104 -8.93 1.82 0.98
CA GLN A 104 -9.30 1.79 -0.44
C GLN A 104 -9.36 0.35 -0.95
N SER A 105 -10.43 0.04 -1.71
CA SER A 105 -10.57 -1.21 -2.45
C SER A 105 -10.03 -1.06 -3.88
N GLY A 106 -9.88 -2.16 -4.58
CA GLY A 106 -9.40 -2.21 -5.94
C GLY A 106 -7.88 -2.35 -6.06
N THR A 107 -7.44 -2.87 -7.20
CA THR A 107 -6.03 -3.02 -7.52
C THR A 107 -5.57 -1.80 -8.32
N PRO A 108 -4.51 -1.09 -7.89
CA PRO A 108 -4.03 0.07 -8.63
C PRO A 108 -3.44 -0.32 -9.99
N GLU A 109 -3.67 0.51 -10.98
CA GLU A 109 -3.05 0.43 -12.29
C GLU A 109 -1.89 1.42 -12.38
N LEU A 110 -0.74 0.97 -12.85
CA LEU A 110 0.45 1.80 -13.01
C LEU A 110 0.74 2.04 -14.49
N HIS A 111 0.81 3.31 -14.87
CA HIS A 111 1.31 3.74 -16.17
C HIS A 111 2.75 4.23 -16.00
N ILE A 112 3.69 3.52 -16.61
CA ILE A 112 5.11 3.76 -16.41
C ILE A 112 5.72 4.20 -17.75
N SER A 113 6.42 5.34 -17.75
CA SER A 113 7.25 5.79 -18.86
C SER A 113 8.65 6.17 -18.36
N GLY A 114 9.65 6.00 -19.20
CA GLY A 114 11.01 6.30 -18.83
C GLY A 114 11.80 6.93 -19.97
N SER A 115 12.76 7.79 -19.63
CA SER A 115 13.68 8.40 -20.57
C SER A 115 15.11 8.38 -20.02
N HIS A 116 16.08 8.14 -20.90
CA HIS A 116 17.50 8.17 -20.59
C HIS A 116 18.14 9.42 -21.18
N ASP A 117 18.83 10.20 -20.34
CA ASP A 117 19.68 11.30 -20.78
C ASP A 117 21.15 10.80 -20.80
N PRO A 118 21.73 10.60 -21.99
CA PRO A 118 23.09 10.09 -22.11
C PRO A 118 24.16 11.14 -21.72
N VAL A 119 23.83 12.43 -21.75
CA VAL A 119 24.75 13.52 -21.40
C VAL A 119 24.83 13.65 -19.88
N ALA A 120 23.70 13.74 -19.23
CA ALA A 120 23.62 13.79 -17.77
C ALA A 120 23.83 12.42 -17.11
N LYS A 121 23.83 11.32 -17.88
CA LYS A 121 23.89 9.91 -17.38
C LYS A 121 22.80 9.61 -16.34
N THR A 122 21.63 10.19 -16.55
CA THR A 122 20.47 9.99 -15.68
C THR A 122 19.37 9.22 -16.41
N TYR A 123 18.57 8.50 -15.64
CA TYR A 123 17.34 7.86 -16.12
C TYR A 123 16.17 8.41 -15.33
N SER A 124 15.21 9.02 -16.03
CA SER A 124 13.97 9.53 -15.41
C SER A 124 12.87 8.52 -15.60
N LEU A 125 12.19 8.16 -14.51
CA LEU A 125 11.05 7.26 -14.50
C LEU A 125 9.83 8.06 -14.03
N THR A 126 8.80 8.11 -14.88
CA THR A 126 7.52 8.71 -14.53
C THR A 126 6.53 7.58 -14.24
N VAL A 127 5.96 7.57 -13.05
CA VAL A 127 4.96 6.59 -12.64
C VAL A 127 3.67 7.31 -12.32
N ALA A 128 2.61 7.02 -13.08
CA ALA A 128 1.26 7.48 -12.79
C ALA A 128 0.44 6.31 -12.26
N GLN A 129 -0.24 6.51 -11.13
CA GLN A 129 -1.09 5.50 -10.51
C GLN A 129 -2.56 5.92 -10.62
N SER A 130 -3.41 5.00 -11.02
CA SER A 130 -4.86 5.16 -11.01
C SER A 130 -5.52 3.98 -10.32
N TYR A 131 -6.76 4.17 -9.88
CA TYR A 131 -7.58 3.12 -9.30
C TYR A 131 -8.85 2.99 -10.15
N PRO A 132 -9.26 1.77 -10.55
CA PRO A 132 -10.55 1.56 -11.17
C PRO A 132 -11.67 1.81 -10.16
N ASP A 133 -12.81 2.28 -10.64
CA ASP A 133 -14.03 2.33 -9.83
C ASP A 133 -14.46 0.91 -9.46
N THR A 134 -14.51 0.62 -8.16
CA THR A 134 -14.96 -0.68 -7.65
C THR A 134 -16.20 -0.54 -6.79
N ALA A 135 -17.00 -1.62 -6.72
CA ALA A 135 -18.24 -1.64 -5.94
C ALA A 135 -18.01 -1.39 -4.43
N GLY A 136 -16.83 -1.72 -3.92
CA GLY A 136 -16.45 -1.53 -2.51
C GLY A 136 -15.97 -0.13 -2.16
N GLN A 137 -15.82 0.77 -3.14
CA GLN A 137 -15.51 2.17 -2.86
C GLN A 137 -16.78 2.89 -2.44
N ARG A 138 -16.94 3.20 -1.15
CA ARG A 138 -17.95 4.15 -0.72
C ARG A 138 -17.64 5.51 -1.33
N ARG A 139 -18.53 6.03 -2.17
CA ARG A 139 -18.59 7.47 -2.46
C ARG A 139 -19.01 8.15 -1.16
N PHE A 140 -18.08 8.74 -0.44
CA PHE A 140 -18.37 9.55 0.73
C PHE A 140 -19.04 10.85 0.28
N GLY A 141 -20.35 10.96 0.51
CA GLY A 141 -21.12 12.19 0.51
C GLY A 141 -21.73 12.61 -0.81
N PRO A 142 -22.78 13.51 -0.76
CA PRO A 142 -23.34 14.08 -1.97
C PRO A 142 -22.29 14.95 -2.65
N GLU A 143 -22.02 14.65 -3.90
CA GLU A 143 -21.34 15.47 -4.90
C GLU A 143 -20.60 16.71 -4.37
N LYS A 144 -19.41 16.52 -3.80
CA LYS A 144 -18.33 17.43 -4.13
C LYS A 144 -17.50 16.72 -5.18
N SER A 145 -17.67 17.17 -6.40
CA SER A 145 -16.73 17.00 -7.48
C SER A 145 -15.33 17.24 -6.88
N LEU A 146 -14.69 16.16 -6.45
CA LEU A 146 -13.25 16.16 -6.37
C LEU A 146 -12.84 16.20 -7.83
N THR A 147 -12.59 17.42 -8.30
CA THR A 147 -11.96 17.67 -9.58
C THR A 147 -10.84 16.64 -9.76
N ASP A 148 -10.73 16.13 -10.98
CA ASP A 148 -9.80 15.09 -11.45
C ASP A 148 -8.33 15.26 -11.06
N GLU A 149 -7.98 16.27 -10.28
CA GLU A 149 -6.63 16.60 -9.83
C GLU A 149 -6.08 15.68 -8.72
N HIS A 150 -6.93 14.95 -7.98
CA HIS A 150 -6.49 14.08 -6.89
C HIS A 150 -6.34 12.60 -7.28
N GLN A 151 -6.77 12.22 -8.47
CA GLN A 151 -6.63 10.85 -8.98
C GLN A 151 -5.35 10.60 -9.79
N LYS A 152 -4.65 11.65 -10.18
CA LYS A 152 -3.38 11.53 -10.90
C LYS A 152 -2.24 12.05 -10.02
N GLN A 153 -1.74 11.22 -9.15
CA GLN A 153 -0.46 11.49 -8.51
C GLN A 153 0.65 11.14 -9.50
N THR A 154 1.09 12.14 -10.26
CA THR A 154 2.24 12.05 -11.14
C THR A 154 3.41 12.64 -10.37
N GLU A 155 4.15 11.83 -9.65
CA GLU A 155 5.43 12.26 -9.09
C GLU A 155 6.56 11.73 -9.93
N PRO A 156 7.44 12.59 -10.49
CA PRO A 156 8.67 12.14 -11.14
C PRO A 156 9.64 11.64 -10.08
N VAL A 157 9.94 10.35 -10.09
CA VAL A 157 11.02 9.78 -9.28
C VAL A 157 12.32 9.89 -10.06
N GLU A 158 13.19 10.80 -9.65
CA GLU A 158 14.52 10.94 -10.23
C GLU A 158 15.49 9.95 -9.57
N ILE A 159 15.80 8.86 -10.27
CA ILE A 159 16.81 7.88 -9.80
C ILE A 159 18.19 8.34 -10.27
N LYS A 160 18.95 9.00 -9.40
CA LYS A 160 20.36 9.31 -9.63
C LYS A 160 21.22 8.08 -9.33
N ASN A 161 21.85 7.53 -10.35
CA ASN A 161 22.79 6.42 -10.20
C ASN A 161 24.13 6.97 -9.70
N SER A 162 24.34 7.04 -8.39
CA SER A 162 25.65 7.35 -7.81
C SER A 162 26.52 6.09 -7.86
N LYS A 163 27.25 5.87 -8.96
CA LYS A 163 28.41 4.99 -8.90
C LYS A 163 29.45 5.69 -8.05
N GLN A 164 29.62 5.27 -6.81
CA GLN A 164 30.82 5.56 -6.03
C GLN A 164 32.00 4.90 -6.74
N ASN A 165 32.95 5.72 -7.13
CA ASN A 165 34.26 5.29 -7.61
C ASN A 165 34.94 4.53 -6.48
N ALA A 166 35.13 3.22 -6.67
CA ALA A 166 36.15 2.48 -5.95
C ALA A 166 37.47 2.71 -6.71
N GLN A 167 38.35 3.45 -6.10
CA GLN A 167 39.81 3.34 -6.35
C GLN A 167 40.36 2.29 -5.41
#